data_cf21b96c6b1fdcbb513c2fc9e3a733a7
#
_entry.id   cf21b96c6b1fdcbb513c2fc9e3a733a7
#
_cell.length_a   1.000
_cell.length_b   1.000
_cell.length_c   1.000
_cell.angle_alpha   90.00
_cell.angle_beta   90.00
_cell.angle_gamma   90.00
#
_symmetry.space_group_name_H-M   'P 1'
#
loop_
_entity.id
_entity.type
_entity.pdbx_description
1 polymer ?
#
loop_
_entity_poly.entity_id
_entity_poly.type
_entity_poly.pdbx_seq_one_letter_code
_entity_poly.pdbx_strand_id
1 'polypeptide(L)'
;MQFYWWDPDGIPGYLETAEVLHQLKRSGKIRHIGLTNFNTRQTKLIVERGVPILTNQVQYSLIDTRPEKELIPICLQQNIQQLCYGTLAGGFFSSDWLEAEEPTRAFSNRSLTKYKLVIDDIGGWQHFQKILKAFSEISKKHDASLAQTALAWTLGQTGVAAVIVGATSNRHLEENLQVFDLNLDAQDHTKLANLIQLSNPLEGDCFDLERDKNGRHGSIMKYNENSNEY
;
A
#
# COMPACT_ATOMS: atom_id res chain seq x y z
N MET A 1 -14.48 -12.92 -0.88
CA MET A 1 -13.25 -13.73 -1.14
C MET A 1 -12.17 -12.78 -1.59
N GLN A 2 -10.98 -12.76 -0.93
CA GLN A 2 -9.79 -12.07 -1.39
C GLN A 2 -8.93 -13.07 -2.17
N PHE A 3 -8.58 -12.73 -3.39
CA PHE A 3 -7.78 -13.54 -4.30
C PHE A 3 -6.38 -12.96 -4.38
N TYR A 4 -5.37 -13.78 -4.04
CA TYR A 4 -3.97 -13.46 -4.12
C TYR A 4 -3.26 -14.49 -4.99
N TRP A 5 -2.39 -14.03 -5.88
CA TRP A 5 -1.57 -14.88 -6.72
C TRP A 5 -0.10 -14.48 -6.61
N TRP A 6 0.71 -15.38 -6.07
CA TRP A 6 2.14 -15.18 -5.97
C TRP A 6 2.83 -15.88 -7.12
N ASP A 7 3.36 -15.10 -8.05
CA ASP A 7 3.93 -15.59 -9.32
C ASP A 7 5.33 -15.03 -9.62
N PRO A 8 6.30 -15.10 -8.70
CA PRO A 8 7.63 -14.53 -8.93
C PRO A 8 8.39 -15.26 -10.06
N ASP A 9 7.91 -16.45 -10.46
CA ASP A 9 8.44 -17.27 -11.55
C ASP A 9 7.51 -17.29 -12.77
N GLY A 10 6.53 -16.37 -12.83
CA GLY A 10 5.55 -16.34 -13.91
C GLY A 10 4.62 -17.55 -13.94
N ILE A 11 4.26 -18.09 -12.77
CA ILE A 11 3.38 -19.26 -12.66
C ILE A 11 2.01 -18.93 -13.27
N PRO A 12 1.59 -19.65 -14.33
CA PRO A 12 0.31 -19.40 -14.98
C PRO A 12 -0.86 -19.90 -14.11
N GLY A 13 -2.11 -19.52 -14.48
CA GLY A 13 -3.33 -20.08 -13.88
C GLY A 13 -4.17 -19.09 -13.09
N TYR A 14 -3.71 -17.86 -12.91
CA TYR A 14 -4.50 -16.85 -12.18
C TYR A 14 -5.78 -16.46 -12.92
N LEU A 15 -5.80 -16.49 -14.27
CA LEU A 15 -7.00 -16.18 -15.05
C LEU A 15 -8.05 -17.28 -14.92
N GLU A 16 -7.64 -18.53 -15.06
CA GLU A 16 -8.50 -19.70 -14.89
C GLU A 16 -9.04 -19.77 -13.46
N THR A 17 -8.20 -19.45 -12.47
CA THR A 17 -8.63 -19.37 -11.06
C THR A 17 -9.67 -18.25 -10.87
N ALA A 18 -9.49 -17.08 -11.49
CA ALA A 18 -10.46 -15.99 -11.41
C ALA A 18 -11.81 -16.39 -12.04
N GLU A 19 -11.80 -17.13 -13.15
CA GLU A 19 -13.00 -17.68 -13.78
C GLU A 19 -13.73 -18.69 -12.86
N VAL A 20 -13.00 -19.56 -12.17
CA VAL A 20 -13.57 -20.46 -11.16
C VAL A 20 -14.20 -19.68 -10.01
N LEU A 21 -13.56 -18.63 -9.51
CA LEU A 21 -14.12 -17.74 -8.50
C LEU A 21 -15.41 -17.06 -9.00
N HIS A 22 -15.45 -16.68 -10.28
CA HIS A 22 -16.68 -16.14 -10.88
C HIS A 22 -17.82 -17.20 -10.90
N GLN A 23 -17.52 -18.46 -11.22
CA GLN A 23 -18.51 -19.53 -11.14
C GLN A 23 -19.02 -19.74 -9.70
N LEU A 24 -18.14 -19.69 -8.70
CA LEU A 24 -18.52 -19.75 -7.30
C LEU A 24 -19.42 -18.57 -6.88
N LYS A 25 -19.15 -17.37 -7.39
CA LYS A 25 -20.02 -16.21 -7.19
C LYS A 25 -21.40 -16.43 -7.85
N ARG A 26 -21.44 -16.90 -9.09
CA ARG A 26 -22.71 -17.19 -9.81
C ARG A 26 -23.55 -18.27 -9.11
N SER A 27 -22.92 -19.26 -8.49
CA SER A 27 -23.58 -20.31 -7.70
C SER A 27 -23.96 -19.88 -6.29
N GLY A 28 -23.71 -18.62 -5.92
CA GLY A 28 -24.05 -18.07 -4.60
C GLY A 28 -23.14 -18.51 -3.45
N LYS A 29 -22.05 -19.23 -3.73
CA LYS A 29 -21.09 -19.69 -2.71
C LYS A 29 -20.22 -18.57 -2.15
N ILE A 30 -19.94 -17.55 -2.97
CA ILE A 30 -19.26 -16.32 -2.55
C ILE A 30 -20.03 -15.10 -3.04
N ARG A 31 -20.02 -14.02 -2.27
CA ARG A 31 -20.76 -12.78 -2.61
C ARG A 31 -19.95 -11.86 -3.53
N HIS A 32 -18.70 -11.63 -3.18
CA HIS A 32 -17.82 -10.67 -3.86
C HIS A 32 -16.43 -11.28 -4.06
N ILE A 33 -15.74 -10.82 -5.11
CA ILE A 33 -14.36 -11.16 -5.43
C ILE A 33 -13.55 -9.87 -5.29
N GLY A 34 -12.49 -9.91 -4.49
CA GLY A 34 -11.47 -8.87 -4.38
C GLY A 34 -10.12 -9.45 -4.77
N LEU A 35 -9.24 -8.62 -5.28
CA LEU A 35 -7.86 -8.96 -5.62
C LEU A 35 -6.92 -8.51 -4.51
N THR A 36 -5.73 -9.10 -4.44
CA THR A 36 -4.64 -8.66 -3.56
C THR A 36 -3.33 -8.65 -4.33
N ASN A 37 -2.68 -7.50 -4.43
CA ASN A 37 -1.40 -7.28 -5.10
C ASN A 37 -1.41 -7.61 -6.60
N PHE A 38 -2.55 -7.53 -7.26
CA PHE A 38 -2.61 -7.61 -8.71
C PHE A 38 -2.24 -6.26 -9.32
N ASN A 39 -1.30 -6.28 -10.26
CA ASN A 39 -0.89 -5.10 -10.99
C ASN A 39 -1.92 -4.72 -12.07
N THR A 40 -1.67 -3.62 -12.76
CA THR A 40 -2.54 -3.08 -13.80
C THR A 40 -2.86 -4.10 -14.88
N ARG A 41 -1.83 -4.74 -15.44
CA ARG A 41 -1.98 -5.74 -16.52
C ARG A 41 -2.83 -6.93 -16.08
N GLN A 42 -2.52 -7.49 -14.92
CA GLN A 42 -3.24 -8.65 -14.39
C GLN A 42 -4.70 -8.31 -14.09
N THR A 43 -4.94 -7.16 -13.45
CA THR A 43 -6.31 -6.67 -13.16
C THR A 43 -7.10 -6.49 -14.44
N LYS A 44 -6.52 -5.86 -15.46
CA LYS A 44 -7.15 -5.65 -16.76
C LYS A 44 -7.55 -6.97 -17.41
N LEU A 45 -6.63 -7.94 -17.48
CA LEU A 45 -6.91 -9.25 -18.09
C LEU A 45 -8.03 -10.02 -17.37
N ILE A 46 -8.13 -9.94 -16.04
CA ILE A 46 -9.21 -10.55 -15.27
C ILE A 46 -10.56 -9.91 -15.61
N VAL A 47 -10.60 -8.58 -15.69
CA VAL A 47 -11.83 -7.83 -16.01
C VAL A 47 -12.27 -8.09 -17.45
N GLU A 48 -11.34 -8.15 -18.40
CA GLU A 48 -11.61 -8.48 -19.81
C GLU A 48 -12.22 -9.89 -19.98
N ARG A 49 -11.98 -10.82 -19.05
CA ARG A 49 -12.65 -12.14 -18.98
C ARG A 49 -14.07 -12.07 -18.38
N GLY A 50 -14.56 -10.87 -18.06
CA GLY A 50 -15.89 -10.67 -17.48
C GLY A 50 -16.01 -11.07 -16.02
N VAL A 51 -14.89 -11.20 -15.28
CA VAL A 51 -14.90 -11.49 -13.85
C VAL A 51 -15.18 -10.21 -13.06
N PRO A 52 -16.29 -10.11 -12.31
CA PRO A 52 -16.67 -8.91 -11.59
C PRO A 52 -15.83 -8.75 -10.31
N ILE A 53 -14.88 -7.85 -10.34
CA ILE A 53 -14.01 -7.51 -9.21
C ILE A 53 -14.59 -6.31 -8.46
N LEU A 54 -14.63 -6.39 -7.14
CA LEU A 54 -15.11 -5.29 -6.29
C LEU A 54 -13.96 -4.44 -5.75
N THR A 55 -12.87 -5.08 -5.33
CA THR A 55 -11.72 -4.40 -4.70
C THR A 55 -10.39 -4.94 -5.16
N ASN A 56 -9.33 -4.12 -5.08
CA ASN A 56 -7.94 -4.60 -5.12
C ASN A 56 -7.22 -4.10 -3.87
N GLN A 57 -6.65 -5.01 -3.10
CA GLN A 57 -5.86 -4.69 -1.92
C GLN A 57 -4.41 -4.45 -2.33
N VAL A 58 -3.91 -3.22 -2.15
CA VAL A 58 -2.62 -2.77 -2.66
C VAL A 58 -1.80 -2.02 -1.63
N GLN A 59 -0.49 -2.03 -1.78
CA GLN A 59 0.38 -1.11 -1.07
C GLN A 59 0.19 0.29 -1.64
N TYR A 60 -0.19 1.23 -0.77
CA TYR A 60 -0.36 2.61 -1.17
C TYR A 60 -0.19 3.55 0.04
N SER A 61 0.63 4.56 -0.10
CA SER A 61 0.90 5.59 0.90
C SER A 61 1.62 6.77 0.24
N LEU A 62 1.87 7.84 0.99
CA LEU A 62 2.61 9.01 0.49
C LEU A 62 4.00 8.65 -0.06
N ILE A 63 4.65 7.61 0.47
CA ILE A 63 5.97 7.16 -0.01
C ILE A 63 5.91 6.05 -1.07
N ASP A 64 4.73 5.58 -1.43
CA ASP A 64 4.54 4.61 -2.51
C ASP A 64 3.24 4.91 -3.27
N THR A 65 3.36 5.69 -4.30
CA THR A 65 2.24 6.12 -5.15
C THR A 65 2.18 5.37 -6.48
N ARG A 66 2.88 4.22 -6.61
CA ARG A 66 2.87 3.40 -7.85
C ARG A 66 1.46 3.10 -8.36
N PRO A 67 0.45 2.78 -7.52
CA PRO A 67 -0.90 2.53 -8.00
C PRO A 67 -1.57 3.70 -8.74
N GLU A 68 -1.14 4.95 -8.50
CA GLU A 68 -1.71 6.13 -9.15
C GLU A 68 -1.40 6.19 -10.65
N LYS A 69 -0.29 5.60 -11.08
CA LYS A 69 0.18 5.70 -12.47
C LYS A 69 -0.84 5.12 -13.46
N GLU A 70 -1.22 3.88 -13.24
CA GLU A 70 -2.10 3.15 -14.18
C GLU A 70 -3.21 2.35 -13.48
N LEU A 71 -2.93 1.75 -12.31
CA LEU A 71 -3.87 0.83 -11.66
C LEU A 71 -5.14 1.54 -11.19
N ILE A 72 -5.01 2.64 -10.44
CA ILE A 72 -6.17 3.40 -9.96
C ILE A 72 -7.04 3.92 -11.12
N PRO A 73 -6.49 4.56 -12.18
CA PRO A 73 -7.27 4.96 -13.35
C PRO A 73 -8.10 3.82 -13.96
N ILE A 74 -7.53 2.64 -14.15
CA ILE A 74 -8.24 1.48 -14.69
C ILE A 74 -9.30 0.98 -13.71
N CYS A 75 -8.95 0.89 -12.42
CA CYS A 75 -9.88 0.47 -11.38
C CYS A 75 -11.11 1.40 -11.29
N LEU A 76 -10.92 2.71 -11.40
CA LEU A 76 -12.03 3.67 -11.41
C LEU A 76 -12.96 3.45 -12.59
N GLN A 77 -12.43 3.20 -13.79
CA GLN A 77 -13.25 2.90 -14.98
C GLN A 77 -14.09 1.62 -14.80
N GLN A 78 -13.63 0.69 -13.97
CA GLN A 78 -14.26 -0.60 -13.72
C GLN A 78 -15.03 -0.66 -12.39
N ASN A 79 -15.16 0.47 -11.66
CA ASN A 79 -15.76 0.56 -10.34
C ASN A 79 -15.08 -0.37 -9.30
N ILE A 80 -13.77 -0.58 -9.43
CA ILE A 80 -12.95 -1.35 -8.49
C ILE A 80 -12.34 -0.37 -7.47
N GLN A 81 -12.59 -0.62 -6.19
CA GLN A 81 -12.07 0.21 -5.10
C GLN A 81 -10.76 -0.34 -4.55
N GLN A 82 -9.90 0.56 -4.04
CA GLN A 82 -8.64 0.15 -3.41
C GLN A 82 -8.82 -0.06 -1.91
N LEU A 83 -8.23 -1.15 -1.39
CA LEU A 83 -8.03 -1.40 0.03
C LEU A 83 -6.54 -1.24 0.31
N CYS A 84 -6.14 -0.11 0.92
CA CYS A 84 -4.74 0.28 0.98
C CYS A 84 -4.05 -0.23 2.24
N TYR A 85 -2.98 -1.00 2.09
CA TYR A 85 -2.09 -1.36 3.19
C TYR A 85 -0.76 -0.62 3.07
N GLY A 86 0.04 -0.66 4.15
CA GLY A 86 1.32 0.04 4.17
C GLY A 86 1.21 1.55 4.37
N THR A 87 0.04 2.03 4.68
CA THR A 87 -0.30 3.45 4.86
C THR A 87 0.51 4.15 5.94
N LEU A 88 0.98 3.39 6.93
CA LEU A 88 1.87 3.88 7.99
C LEU A 88 3.36 3.57 7.75
N ALA A 89 3.72 3.16 6.51
CA ALA A 89 5.10 2.80 6.15
C ALA A 89 5.74 1.82 7.16
N GLY A 90 4.99 0.78 7.56
CA GLY A 90 5.45 -0.22 8.52
C GLY A 90 5.70 0.30 9.93
N GLY A 91 5.27 1.51 10.24
CA GLY A 91 5.48 2.21 11.52
C GLY A 91 6.47 3.38 11.42
N PHE A 92 7.00 3.67 10.24
CA PHE A 92 7.87 4.84 10.06
C PHE A 92 7.11 6.18 10.13
N PHE A 93 5.81 6.21 9.87
CA PHE A 93 5.00 7.41 10.09
C PHE A 93 4.58 7.52 11.57
N SER A 94 5.56 7.70 12.45
CA SER A 94 5.37 7.94 13.87
C SER A 94 6.30 9.02 14.39
N SER A 95 5.98 9.58 15.55
CA SER A 95 6.82 10.58 16.25
C SER A 95 8.21 10.04 16.63
N ASP A 96 8.33 8.72 16.80
CA ASP A 96 9.59 8.08 17.21
C ASP A 96 10.70 8.24 16.15
N TRP A 97 10.30 8.42 14.88
CA TRP A 97 11.23 8.61 13.77
C TRP A 97 11.46 10.07 13.38
N LEU A 98 10.67 11.01 13.92
CA LEU A 98 10.84 12.43 13.64
C LEU A 98 12.15 12.93 14.24
N GLU A 99 13.00 13.54 13.39
CA GLU A 99 14.35 14.03 13.76
C GLU A 99 15.32 12.93 14.28
N ALA A 100 14.94 11.65 14.13
CA ALA A 100 15.81 10.54 14.47
C ALA A 100 16.94 10.37 13.45
N GLU A 101 18.08 9.89 13.91
CA GLU A 101 19.19 9.47 13.04
C GLU A 101 18.77 8.28 12.16
N GLU A 102 19.39 8.18 10.99
CA GLU A 102 19.15 7.04 10.11
C GLU A 102 19.53 5.72 10.80
N PRO A 103 18.61 4.74 10.85
CA PRO A 103 18.89 3.46 11.48
C PRO A 103 19.95 2.68 10.69
N THR A 104 21.05 2.34 11.35
CA THR A 104 22.19 1.59 10.77
C THR A 104 22.13 0.10 11.04
N ARG A 105 21.27 -0.33 11.99
CA ARG A 105 21.12 -1.74 12.37
C ARG A 105 19.98 -2.40 11.59
N ALA A 106 20.14 -3.69 11.31
CA ALA A 106 19.06 -4.49 10.72
C ALA A 106 17.83 -4.50 11.65
N PHE A 107 16.66 -4.37 11.05
CA PHE A 107 15.40 -4.46 11.78
C PHE A 107 15.04 -5.92 12.07
N SER A 108 14.54 -6.17 13.28
CA SER A 108 13.91 -7.45 13.63
C SER A 108 12.55 -7.64 12.95
N ASN A 109 11.91 -6.52 12.55
CA ASN A 109 10.60 -6.50 11.90
C ASN A 109 10.76 -6.34 10.38
N ARG A 110 10.23 -7.31 9.63
CA ARG A 110 10.26 -7.32 8.15
C ARG A 110 9.57 -6.12 7.53
N SER A 111 8.51 -5.61 8.14
CA SER A 111 7.82 -4.42 7.62
C SER A 111 8.75 -3.21 7.64
N LEU A 112 9.49 -2.99 8.72
CA LEU A 112 10.48 -1.91 8.78
C LEU A 112 11.58 -2.09 7.72
N THR A 113 12.08 -3.32 7.54
CA THR A 113 13.06 -3.61 6.47
C THR A 113 12.49 -3.24 5.10
N LYS A 114 11.26 -3.67 4.80
CA LYS A 114 10.59 -3.40 3.52
C LYS A 114 10.43 -1.89 3.27
N TYR A 115 9.87 -1.17 4.24
CA TYR A 115 9.60 0.26 4.04
C TYR A 115 10.87 1.13 4.13
N LYS A 116 11.93 0.65 4.79
CA LYS A 116 13.25 1.32 4.71
C LYS A 116 13.80 1.28 3.28
N LEU A 117 13.63 0.17 2.55
CA LEU A 117 14.00 0.10 1.14
C LEU A 117 13.22 1.10 0.29
N VAL A 118 11.91 1.24 0.55
CA VAL A 118 11.08 2.26 -0.13
C VAL A 118 11.58 3.67 0.19
N ILE A 119 11.90 3.96 1.46
CA ILE A 119 12.46 5.24 1.90
C ILE A 119 13.78 5.53 1.17
N ASP A 120 14.65 4.53 1.02
CA ASP A 120 15.91 4.69 0.32
C ASP A 120 15.70 5.03 -1.16
N ASP A 121 14.76 4.36 -1.81
CA ASP A 121 14.48 4.56 -3.24
C ASP A 121 13.89 5.94 -3.53
N ILE A 122 13.01 6.46 -2.68
CA ILE A 122 12.37 7.78 -2.89
C ILE A 122 13.26 8.99 -2.63
N GLY A 123 14.50 8.79 -2.19
CA GLY A 123 15.46 9.87 -1.94
C GLY A 123 16.17 9.78 -0.58
N GLY A 124 16.02 8.64 0.11
CA GLY A 124 16.73 8.31 1.34
C GLY A 124 16.18 8.99 2.59
N TRP A 125 16.92 8.78 3.69
CA TRP A 125 16.48 9.17 5.02
C TRP A 125 16.26 10.68 5.19
N GLN A 126 17.12 11.50 4.62
CA GLN A 126 16.98 12.96 4.72
C GLN A 126 15.73 13.49 4.01
N HIS A 127 15.37 12.89 2.87
CA HIS A 127 14.12 13.24 2.17
C HIS A 127 12.91 12.77 2.98
N PHE A 128 12.96 11.57 3.53
CA PHE A 128 11.93 11.04 4.41
C PHE A 128 11.72 11.90 5.66
N GLN A 129 12.78 12.45 6.27
CA GLN A 129 12.67 13.40 7.38
C GLN A 129 11.91 14.68 7.00
N LYS A 130 12.05 15.17 5.76
CA LYS A 130 11.24 16.31 5.26
C LYS A 130 9.74 15.95 5.20
N ILE A 131 9.43 14.72 4.77
CA ILE A 131 8.06 14.19 4.77
C ILE A 131 7.51 14.11 6.19
N LEU A 132 8.25 13.53 7.13
CA LEU A 132 7.84 13.45 8.53
C LEU A 132 7.62 14.82 9.17
N LYS A 133 8.49 15.79 8.86
CA LYS A 133 8.34 17.16 9.34
C LYS A 133 7.05 17.81 8.80
N ALA A 134 6.75 17.61 7.52
CA ALA A 134 5.50 18.13 6.95
C ALA A 134 4.27 17.47 7.59
N PHE A 135 4.28 16.16 7.81
CA PHE A 135 3.22 15.49 8.56
C PHE A 135 3.10 16.03 9.99
N SER A 136 4.22 16.26 10.70
CA SER A 136 4.20 16.83 12.04
C SER A 136 3.58 18.22 12.09
N GLU A 137 3.86 19.07 11.10
CA GLU A 137 3.29 20.40 11.00
C GLU A 137 1.78 20.34 10.72
N ILE A 138 1.34 19.46 9.82
CA ILE A 138 -0.08 19.23 9.54
C ILE A 138 -0.79 18.63 10.76
N SER A 139 -0.19 17.63 11.40
CA SER A 139 -0.73 16.98 12.60
C SER A 139 -0.98 17.99 13.72
N LYS A 140 -0.02 18.89 13.97
CA LYS A 140 -0.15 19.95 14.98
C LYS A 140 -1.28 20.93 14.62
N LYS A 141 -1.44 21.28 13.33
CA LYS A 141 -2.51 22.16 12.85
C LYS A 141 -3.90 21.59 13.14
N HIS A 142 -4.03 20.27 13.06
CA HIS A 142 -5.30 19.57 13.19
C HIS A 142 -5.48 18.85 14.54
N ASP A 143 -4.58 19.05 15.49
CA ASP A 143 -4.58 18.33 16.78
C ASP A 143 -4.65 16.79 16.61
N ALA A 144 -3.88 16.28 15.67
CA ALA A 144 -3.84 14.87 15.30
C ALA A 144 -2.42 14.28 15.44
N SER A 145 -2.31 12.96 15.42
CA SER A 145 -1.01 12.28 15.35
C SER A 145 -0.48 12.19 13.91
N LEU A 146 0.82 11.94 13.77
CA LEU A 146 1.46 11.64 12.47
C LEU A 146 0.78 10.46 11.76
N ALA A 147 0.43 9.42 12.52
CA ALA A 147 -0.26 8.25 11.99
C ALA A 147 -1.64 8.61 11.44
N GLN A 148 -2.43 9.38 12.19
CA GLN A 148 -3.75 9.85 11.74
C GLN A 148 -3.63 10.70 10.47
N THR A 149 -2.65 11.59 10.38
CA THR A 149 -2.42 12.42 9.18
C THR A 149 -2.08 11.55 7.97
N ALA A 150 -1.24 10.52 8.13
CA ALA A 150 -0.90 9.60 7.05
C ALA A 150 -2.12 8.76 6.59
N LEU A 151 -2.92 8.30 7.53
CA LEU A 151 -4.17 7.57 7.24
C LEU A 151 -5.20 8.48 6.54
N ALA A 152 -5.40 9.70 7.03
CA ALA A 152 -6.33 10.67 6.44
C ALA A 152 -5.92 11.04 5.01
N TRP A 153 -4.62 11.25 4.78
CA TRP A 153 -4.13 11.50 3.43
C TRP A 153 -4.47 10.35 2.48
N THR A 154 -4.20 9.11 2.89
CA THR A 154 -4.48 7.94 2.04
C THR A 154 -5.98 7.76 1.80
N LEU A 155 -6.81 7.90 2.85
CA LEU A 155 -8.28 7.81 2.73
C LEU A 155 -8.87 8.89 1.82
N GLY A 156 -8.26 10.06 1.77
CA GLY A 156 -8.69 11.17 0.91
C GLY A 156 -8.37 10.98 -0.58
N GLN A 157 -7.60 9.93 -0.95
CA GLN A 157 -7.24 9.72 -2.34
C GLN A 157 -8.38 9.07 -3.15
N THR A 158 -8.51 9.50 -4.41
CA THR A 158 -9.53 8.99 -5.31
C THR A 158 -9.41 7.47 -5.50
N GLY A 159 -10.53 6.75 -5.35
CA GLY A 159 -10.59 5.31 -5.54
C GLY A 159 -10.20 4.48 -4.31
N VAL A 160 -9.83 5.11 -3.21
CA VAL A 160 -9.56 4.43 -1.94
C VAL A 160 -10.86 4.27 -1.15
N ALA A 161 -11.23 3.02 -0.85
CA ALA A 161 -12.39 2.71 -0.02
C ALA A 161 -12.04 2.48 1.45
N ALA A 162 -10.83 2.01 1.74
CA ALA A 162 -10.39 1.74 3.10
C ALA A 162 -8.87 1.70 3.21
N VAL A 163 -8.39 1.95 4.42
CA VAL A 163 -7.01 1.70 4.84
C VAL A 163 -6.95 0.48 5.77
N ILE A 164 -5.91 -0.34 5.60
CA ILE A 164 -5.67 -1.52 6.42
C ILE A 164 -4.52 -1.19 7.38
N VAL A 165 -4.84 -1.20 8.67
CA VAL A 165 -3.87 -0.88 9.73
C VAL A 165 -3.56 -2.12 10.56
N GLY A 166 -2.31 -2.25 11.01
CA GLY A 166 -1.91 -3.28 11.94
C GLY A 166 -2.50 -3.02 13.33
N ALA A 167 -3.05 -4.05 13.96
CA ALA A 167 -3.62 -3.97 15.30
C ALA A 167 -3.06 -5.12 16.15
N THR A 168 -1.86 -4.95 16.69
CA THR A 168 -1.26 -5.89 17.65
C THR A 168 -1.80 -5.72 19.06
N SER A 169 -2.44 -4.59 19.32
CA SER A 169 -3.14 -4.28 20.57
C SER A 169 -4.30 -3.32 20.28
N ASN A 170 -5.21 -3.16 21.24
CA ASN A 170 -6.31 -2.20 21.15
C ASN A 170 -5.90 -0.74 21.45
N ARG A 171 -4.64 -0.51 21.82
CA ARG A 171 -4.13 0.79 22.28
C ARG A 171 -4.40 1.95 21.32
N HIS A 172 -4.31 1.69 20.01
CA HIS A 172 -4.48 2.71 18.97
C HIS A 172 -5.82 2.62 18.23
N LEU A 173 -6.74 1.78 18.70
CA LEU A 173 -8.00 1.58 17.97
C LEU A 173 -8.86 2.84 17.96
N GLU A 174 -9.04 3.48 19.10
CA GLU A 174 -9.80 4.72 19.23
C GLU A 174 -9.14 5.87 18.45
N GLU A 175 -7.81 5.99 18.57
CA GLU A 175 -7.01 6.97 17.82
C GLU A 175 -7.16 6.79 16.30
N ASN A 176 -7.11 5.54 15.81
CA ASN A 176 -7.28 5.24 14.40
C ASN A 176 -8.71 5.55 13.91
N LEU A 177 -9.74 5.41 14.75
CA LEU A 177 -11.11 5.77 14.38
C LEU A 177 -11.32 7.27 14.24
N GLN A 178 -10.61 8.09 15.00
CA GLN A 178 -10.68 9.55 14.91
C GLN A 178 -10.21 10.09 13.54
N VAL A 179 -9.53 9.27 12.73
CA VAL A 179 -9.13 9.66 11.38
C VAL A 179 -10.30 10.06 10.49
N PHE A 180 -11.51 9.56 10.76
CA PHE A 180 -12.70 9.90 9.99
C PHE A 180 -13.21 11.33 10.26
N ASP A 181 -12.77 11.93 11.35
CA ASP A 181 -13.09 13.33 11.71
C ASP A 181 -11.99 14.30 11.22
N LEU A 182 -10.86 13.77 10.72
CA LEU A 182 -9.72 14.56 10.27
C LEU A 182 -9.85 14.92 8.79
N ASN A 183 -10.05 16.22 8.50
CA ASN A 183 -10.13 16.74 7.15
C ASN A 183 -8.87 17.55 6.83
N LEU A 184 -8.02 17.02 5.96
CA LEU A 184 -6.89 17.76 5.41
C LEU A 184 -7.39 18.79 4.40
N ASP A 185 -6.93 20.02 4.52
CA ASP A 185 -7.32 21.09 3.59
C ASP A 185 -6.46 21.13 2.31
N ALA A 186 -6.80 22.03 1.39
CA ALA A 186 -6.09 22.16 0.12
C ALA A 186 -4.61 22.56 0.28
N GLN A 187 -4.25 23.28 1.36
CA GLN A 187 -2.86 23.63 1.63
C GLN A 187 -2.06 22.43 2.10
N ASP A 188 -2.68 21.58 2.93
CA ASP A 188 -2.07 20.33 3.41
C ASP A 188 -1.80 19.39 2.23
N HIS A 189 -2.81 19.19 1.35
CA HIS A 189 -2.66 18.38 0.14
C HIS A 189 -1.57 18.95 -0.79
N THR A 190 -1.54 20.24 -1.01
CA THR A 190 -0.51 20.89 -1.84
C THR A 190 0.89 20.69 -1.27
N LYS A 191 1.04 20.83 0.05
CA LYS A 191 2.32 20.63 0.73
C LYS A 191 2.83 19.20 0.57
N LEU A 192 1.96 18.22 0.75
CA LEU A 192 2.30 16.80 0.61
C LEU A 192 2.57 16.43 -0.86
N ALA A 193 1.78 16.93 -1.80
CA ALA A 193 2.00 16.73 -3.23
C ALA A 193 3.36 17.26 -3.70
N ASN A 194 3.79 18.43 -3.23
CA ASN A 194 5.12 18.97 -3.53
C ASN A 194 6.25 18.05 -3.05
N LEU A 195 6.09 17.40 -1.90
CA LEU A 195 7.08 16.43 -1.40
C LEU A 195 7.12 15.15 -2.23
N ILE A 196 5.97 14.67 -2.70
CA ILE A 196 5.91 13.54 -3.64
C ILE A 196 6.63 13.89 -4.94
N GLN A 197 6.42 15.10 -5.49
CA GLN A 197 7.10 15.56 -6.71
C GLN A 197 8.62 15.67 -6.55
N LEU A 198 9.11 15.94 -5.34
CA LEU A 198 10.53 15.99 -5.02
C LEU A 198 11.13 14.60 -4.73
N SER A 199 10.30 13.58 -4.59
CA SER A 199 10.75 12.20 -4.40
C SER A 199 11.21 11.59 -5.72
N ASN A 200 12.20 10.70 -5.66
CA ASN A 200 12.47 9.84 -6.80
C ASN A 200 11.25 8.94 -7.04
N PRO A 201 10.76 8.80 -8.27
CA PRO A 201 9.65 7.92 -8.56
C PRO A 201 10.06 6.45 -8.34
N LEU A 202 9.25 5.70 -7.59
CA LEU A 202 9.40 4.26 -7.54
C LEU A 202 9.11 3.67 -8.93
N GLU A 203 9.92 2.71 -9.34
CA GLU A 203 9.75 2.03 -10.63
C GLU A 203 8.66 0.95 -10.57
N GLY A 204 8.16 0.59 -11.77
CA GLY A 204 7.19 -0.48 -11.93
C GLY A 204 5.78 -0.11 -11.51
N ASP A 205 4.92 -1.14 -11.49
CA ASP A 205 3.53 -1.09 -11.09
C ASP A 205 3.37 -1.69 -9.67
N CYS A 206 2.14 -1.80 -9.22
CA CYS A 206 1.79 -2.40 -7.93
C CYS A 206 2.47 -3.78 -7.77
N PHE A 207 3.25 -3.89 -6.72
CA PHE A 207 3.92 -5.13 -6.31
C PHE A 207 4.98 -5.70 -7.28
N ASP A 208 5.39 -4.96 -8.31
CA ASP A 208 6.42 -5.43 -9.26
C ASP A 208 7.81 -5.52 -8.62
N LEU A 209 8.19 -4.56 -7.78
CA LEU A 209 9.46 -4.58 -7.05
C LEU A 209 9.58 -5.81 -6.13
N GLU A 210 8.47 -6.20 -5.51
CA GLU A 210 8.40 -7.35 -4.61
C GLU A 210 8.44 -8.69 -5.37
N ARG A 211 8.03 -8.71 -6.65
CA ARG A 211 8.10 -9.90 -7.52
C ARG A 211 9.47 -10.11 -8.15
N ASP A 212 10.29 -9.08 -8.27
CA ASP A 212 11.66 -9.23 -8.78
C ASP A 212 12.56 -9.90 -7.74
N LYS A 213 12.73 -11.22 -7.87
CA LYS A 213 13.57 -12.03 -6.96
C LYS A 213 15.00 -11.53 -6.83
N ASN A 214 15.55 -10.94 -7.87
CA ASN A 214 16.93 -10.45 -7.90
C ASN A 214 17.04 -9.01 -7.42
N GLY A 215 15.92 -8.31 -7.29
CA GLY A 215 15.84 -6.95 -6.80
C GLY A 215 15.96 -6.87 -5.28
N ARG A 216 16.31 -5.71 -4.77
CA ARG A 216 16.43 -5.42 -3.33
C ARG A 216 15.14 -5.74 -2.56
N HIS A 217 13.98 -5.40 -3.13
CA HIS A 217 12.68 -5.63 -2.53
C HIS A 217 12.27 -7.10 -2.56
N GLY A 218 12.51 -7.77 -3.68
CA GLY A 218 12.19 -9.19 -3.82
C GLY A 218 13.06 -10.07 -2.94
N SER A 219 14.34 -9.76 -2.77
CA SER A 219 15.29 -10.55 -1.98
C SER A 219 14.87 -10.76 -0.52
N ILE A 220 14.05 -9.86 0.04
CA ILE A 220 13.51 -9.98 1.40
C ILE A 220 12.18 -10.73 1.48
N MET A 221 11.59 -11.10 0.34
CA MET A 221 10.33 -11.84 0.30
C MET A 221 10.55 -13.34 0.54
N LYS A 222 9.53 -14.03 1.07
CA LYS A 222 9.53 -15.48 1.15
C LYS A 222 8.94 -16.04 -0.12
N TYR A 223 9.74 -16.77 -0.89
CA TYR A 223 9.30 -17.38 -2.14
C TYR A 223 8.71 -18.78 -1.96
N ASN A 224 9.15 -19.49 -0.94
CA ASN A 224 8.65 -20.83 -0.65
C ASN A 224 8.51 -21.02 0.87
N GLU A 225 7.28 -20.94 1.39
CA GLU A 225 7.03 -21.15 2.82
C GLU A 225 7.04 -22.64 3.22
N ASN A 226 6.96 -23.55 2.25
CA ASN A 226 6.96 -25.00 2.46
C ASN A 226 8.35 -25.63 2.28
N SER A 227 9.36 -24.89 1.86
CA SER A 227 10.73 -25.39 1.83
C SER A 227 11.31 -25.35 3.24
N ASN A 228 11.76 -26.51 3.73
CA ASN A 228 12.51 -26.66 4.99
C ASN A 228 13.98 -26.21 4.84
N GLU A 229 14.29 -25.37 3.88
CA GLU A 229 15.62 -24.77 3.73
C GLU A 229 15.71 -23.55 4.65
N TYR A 230 16.25 -23.80 5.83
CA TYR A 230 16.74 -22.81 6.78
C TYR A 230 18.25 -22.65 6.62
#